data_3159c3fcd58c1c12e6931ad1b143d239
#
_entry.id   3159c3fcd58c1c12e6931ad1b143d239
#
_cell.length_a   1.000
_cell.length_b   1.000
_cell.length_c   1.000
_cell.angle_alpha   90.00
_cell.angle_beta   90.00
_cell.angle_gamma   90.00
#
_symmetry.space_group_name_H-M   'P 1'
#
loop_
_entity.id
_entity.type
_entity.pdbx_description
1 polymer ?
#
loop_
_entity_poly.entity_id
_entity_poly.type
_entity_poly.pdbx_seq_one_letter_code
_entity_poly.pdbx_strand_id
1 'polypeptide(L)'
;MKTYSNIASQGSCCAMPATCCSPEMKPVNLMETGKLIGYSEEELKLGLGEANLGLGCGNPLAIAELKEGETVLDLGSGAGFDAFLSAMKVGKNGYVIGIDMTPEMVKKAKDNAISLGIQNVEFRHGDIEHLPADDDSVDVIISNCVINLSPNKQTVFQEAFRVLKRGGRLAISDILKKGEFSDSIKQNEAAYSG
;
A
#
# COMPACT_ATOMS: atom_id res chain seq x y z
N MET A 1 -1.56 -4.20 -14.24
CA MET A 1 -1.19 -2.80 -14.53
C MET A 1 -2.38 -1.92 -14.96
N LYS A 2 -3.11 -2.23 -16.04
CA LYS A 2 -4.22 -1.35 -16.51
C LYS A 2 -5.28 -1.03 -15.45
N THR A 3 -5.60 -1.95 -14.55
CA THR A 3 -6.61 -1.78 -13.49
C THR A 3 -6.20 -0.70 -12.49
N TYR A 4 -4.97 -0.76 -11.97
CA TYR A 4 -4.47 0.21 -10.96
C TYR A 4 -4.28 1.61 -11.54
N SER A 5 -3.80 1.74 -12.80
CA SER A 5 -3.75 3.04 -13.50
C SER A 5 -5.14 3.68 -13.63
N ASN A 6 -6.17 2.89 -13.91
CA ASN A 6 -7.55 3.37 -14.01
C ASN A 6 -8.07 3.83 -12.64
N ILE A 7 -7.80 3.09 -11.56
CA ILE A 7 -8.19 3.49 -10.20
C ILE A 7 -7.50 4.79 -9.79
N ALA A 8 -6.21 4.95 -10.08
CA ALA A 8 -5.46 6.16 -9.79
C ALA A 8 -6.06 7.40 -10.45
N SER A 9 -6.53 7.26 -11.70
CA SER A 9 -7.10 8.38 -12.48
C SER A 9 -8.56 8.70 -12.13
N GLN A 10 -9.34 7.75 -11.62
CA GLN A 10 -10.78 7.86 -11.39
C GLN A 10 -11.18 7.99 -9.91
N GLY A 11 -10.24 7.83 -8.98
CA GLY A 11 -10.45 8.08 -7.55
C GLY A 11 -11.14 6.96 -6.74
N SER A 12 -11.62 5.88 -7.36
CA SER A 12 -12.10 4.68 -6.63
C SER A 12 -12.27 3.47 -7.57
N CYS A 13 -12.26 2.24 -7.02
CA CYS A 13 -12.56 1.02 -7.80
C CYS A 13 -13.98 1.03 -8.37
N CYS A 14 -14.90 1.82 -7.84
CA CYS A 14 -16.31 1.88 -8.26
C CYS A 14 -16.56 2.82 -9.46
N ALA A 15 -15.55 3.47 -10.02
CA ALA A 15 -15.67 4.36 -11.19
C ALA A 15 -15.57 3.62 -12.53
N MET A 16 -15.57 2.30 -12.55
CA MET A 16 -15.62 1.51 -13.79
C MET A 16 -17.03 1.50 -14.38
N PRO A 17 -17.16 1.51 -15.73
CA PRO A 17 -18.47 1.42 -16.36
C PRO A 17 -19.16 0.10 -16.01
N ALA A 18 -20.46 0.15 -15.86
CA ALA A 18 -21.48 -0.75 -15.31
C ALA A 18 -21.41 -2.28 -15.57
N THR A 19 -20.30 -2.86 -15.95
CA THR A 19 -20.15 -4.30 -16.21
C THR A 19 -19.57 -5.09 -15.04
N CYS A 20 -18.98 -4.45 -14.03
CA CYS A 20 -18.43 -5.12 -12.86
C CYS A 20 -19.27 -4.97 -11.58
N CYS A 21 -20.19 -4.01 -11.53
CA CYS A 21 -21.07 -3.82 -10.37
C CYS A 21 -22.46 -4.31 -10.71
N SER A 22 -22.92 -5.40 -10.08
CA SER A 22 -24.34 -5.75 -10.02
C SER A 22 -25.14 -4.56 -9.45
N PRO A 23 -26.39 -4.28 -9.88
CA PRO A 23 -27.21 -3.17 -9.40
C PRO A 23 -27.45 -3.15 -7.88
N GLU A 24 -27.05 -4.19 -7.15
CA GLU A 24 -27.26 -4.38 -5.71
C GLU A 24 -26.00 -4.06 -4.86
N MET A 25 -24.86 -3.69 -5.46
CA MET A 25 -23.69 -3.33 -4.67
C MET A 25 -23.85 -1.91 -4.12
N LYS A 26 -24.04 -1.79 -2.80
CA LYS A 26 -23.97 -0.53 -2.07
C LYS A 26 -22.58 0.08 -2.26
N PRO A 27 -22.46 1.42 -2.36
CA PRO A 27 -21.16 2.07 -2.39
C PRO A 27 -20.34 1.64 -1.17
N VAL A 28 -19.10 1.25 -1.40
CA VAL A 28 -18.17 0.83 -0.34
C VAL A 28 -17.96 2.01 0.61
N ASN A 29 -18.35 1.83 1.87
CA ASN A 29 -18.07 2.81 2.90
C ASN A 29 -16.62 2.64 3.37
N LEU A 30 -15.72 3.47 2.86
CA LEU A 30 -14.29 3.42 3.17
C LEU A 30 -13.99 3.48 4.68
N MET A 31 -14.83 4.18 5.46
CA MET A 31 -14.71 4.23 6.91
C MET A 31 -15.02 2.90 7.58
N GLU A 32 -16.11 2.25 7.18
CA GLU A 32 -16.50 0.94 7.73
C GLU A 32 -15.50 -0.13 7.30
N THR A 33 -15.12 -0.13 6.02
CA THR A 33 -14.11 -1.08 5.51
C THR A 33 -12.76 -0.89 6.21
N GLY A 34 -12.30 0.34 6.37
CA GLY A 34 -11.05 0.65 7.07
C GLY A 34 -11.06 0.15 8.52
N LYS A 35 -12.16 0.32 9.26
CA LYS A 35 -12.30 -0.23 10.61
C LYS A 35 -12.25 -1.75 10.64
N LEU A 36 -12.90 -2.42 9.67
CA LEU A 36 -12.90 -3.88 9.58
C LEU A 36 -11.51 -4.47 9.33
N ILE A 37 -10.65 -3.76 8.61
CA ILE A 37 -9.27 -4.19 8.33
C ILE A 37 -8.25 -3.67 9.35
N GLY A 38 -8.71 -3.04 10.44
CA GLY A 38 -7.89 -2.76 11.62
C GLY A 38 -7.37 -1.34 11.78
N TYR A 39 -7.80 -0.38 10.95
CA TYR A 39 -7.49 1.03 11.20
C TYR A 39 -8.40 1.62 12.27
N SER A 40 -7.85 2.45 13.14
CA SER A 40 -8.62 3.21 14.11
C SER A 40 -9.46 4.30 13.42
N GLU A 41 -10.52 4.73 14.10
CA GLU A 41 -11.35 5.83 13.60
C GLU A 41 -10.56 7.14 13.47
N GLU A 42 -9.57 7.33 14.33
CA GLU A 42 -8.66 8.48 14.30
C GLU A 42 -7.78 8.46 13.06
N GLU A 43 -7.15 7.32 12.74
CA GLU A 43 -6.36 7.14 11.52
C GLU A 43 -7.18 7.40 10.25
N LEU A 44 -8.42 6.92 10.22
CA LEU A 44 -9.32 7.13 9.08
C LEU A 44 -9.84 8.57 8.98
N LYS A 45 -10.03 9.27 10.12
CA LYS A 45 -10.49 10.67 10.18
C LYS A 45 -9.39 11.70 9.94
N LEU A 46 -8.12 11.31 9.98
CA LEU A 46 -7.00 12.22 9.73
C LEU A 46 -7.05 12.93 8.36
N GLY A 47 -8.16 12.75 7.65
CA GLY A 47 -8.45 13.52 6.46
C GLY A 47 -7.45 13.30 5.33
N LEU A 48 -6.88 12.09 5.25
CA LEU A 48 -5.93 11.73 4.21
C LEU A 48 -6.56 11.71 2.80
N GLY A 49 -7.79 12.23 2.73
CA GLY A 49 -8.48 12.59 1.49
C GLY A 49 -8.51 11.44 0.49
N GLU A 50 -8.02 11.73 -0.72
CA GLU A 50 -7.96 10.78 -1.83
C GLU A 50 -6.85 9.72 -1.70
N ALA A 51 -6.07 9.69 -0.61
CA ALA A 51 -5.03 8.69 -0.39
C ALA A 51 -5.62 7.32 -0.05
N ASN A 52 -6.76 7.27 0.67
CA ASN A 52 -7.44 6.03 0.99
C ASN A 52 -8.32 5.56 -0.19
N LEU A 53 -7.80 4.64 -0.98
CA LEU A 53 -8.50 4.05 -2.13
C LEU A 53 -9.26 2.76 -1.77
N GLY A 54 -9.21 2.30 -0.51
CA GLY A 54 -9.83 1.06 -0.06
C GLY A 54 -9.22 -0.22 -0.65
N LEU A 55 -7.96 -0.18 -1.06
CA LEU A 55 -7.27 -1.29 -1.70
C LEU A 55 -6.49 -2.19 -0.72
N GLY A 56 -6.35 -1.76 0.54
CA GLY A 56 -5.67 -2.53 1.58
C GLY A 56 -6.52 -3.69 2.10
N CYS A 57 -5.87 -4.73 2.59
CA CYS A 57 -6.51 -5.89 3.21
C CYS A 57 -6.16 -6.07 4.70
N GLY A 58 -5.50 -5.09 5.30
CA GLY A 58 -5.17 -5.05 6.72
C GLY A 58 -4.50 -3.74 7.10
N ASN A 59 -4.02 -3.67 8.34
CA ASN A 59 -3.27 -2.53 8.87
C ASN A 59 -1.85 -2.97 9.28
N PRO A 60 -0.85 -2.85 8.38
CA PRO A 60 0.53 -3.22 8.72
C PRO A 60 1.12 -2.33 9.83
N LEU A 61 0.62 -1.11 10.00
CA LEU A 61 1.09 -0.20 11.04
C LEU A 61 0.73 -0.66 12.46
N ALA A 62 -0.34 -1.48 12.61
CA ALA A 62 -0.72 -2.05 13.90
C ALA A 62 0.33 -3.03 14.45
N ILE A 63 1.11 -3.66 13.56
CA ILE A 63 2.13 -4.65 13.91
C ILE A 63 3.57 -4.12 13.70
N ALA A 64 3.73 -2.99 13.02
CA ALA A 64 5.04 -2.43 12.70
C ALA A 64 5.73 -1.79 13.91
N GLU A 65 4.98 -1.40 14.95
CA GLU A 65 5.51 -0.73 16.17
C GLU A 65 6.46 0.43 15.83
N LEU A 66 6.03 1.33 14.93
CA LEU A 66 6.84 2.44 14.45
C LEU A 66 7.26 3.36 15.60
N LYS A 67 8.53 3.79 15.56
CA LYS A 67 9.15 4.68 16.55
C LYS A 67 9.54 6.01 15.93
N GLU A 68 9.57 7.05 16.74
CA GLU A 68 10.04 8.38 16.30
C GLU A 68 11.48 8.31 15.78
N GLY A 69 11.73 8.95 14.64
CA GLY A 69 13.05 9.01 14.01
C GLY A 69 13.39 7.85 13.08
N GLU A 70 12.53 6.82 12.96
CA GLU A 70 12.79 5.69 12.06
C GLU A 70 12.61 6.07 10.59
N THR A 71 13.35 5.38 9.73
CA THR A 71 13.16 5.38 8.28
C THR A 71 12.29 4.18 7.89
N VAL A 72 11.15 4.44 7.27
CA VAL A 72 10.16 3.43 6.86
C VAL A 72 10.12 3.32 5.34
N LEU A 73 10.05 2.10 4.84
CA LEU A 73 9.79 1.80 3.43
C LEU A 73 8.41 1.17 3.29
N ASP A 74 7.55 1.74 2.45
CA ASP A 74 6.21 1.24 2.15
C ASP A 74 6.21 0.60 0.76
N LEU A 75 6.02 -0.73 0.71
CA LEU A 75 5.97 -1.51 -0.52
C LEU A 75 4.56 -1.49 -1.10
N GLY A 76 4.43 -0.99 -2.34
CA GLY A 76 3.14 -0.82 -3.01
C GLY A 76 2.31 0.28 -2.37
N SER A 77 2.93 1.44 -2.14
CA SER A 77 2.34 2.55 -1.37
C SER A 77 1.05 3.14 -1.97
N GLY A 78 0.71 2.80 -3.22
CA GLY A 78 -0.48 3.32 -3.90
C GLY A 78 -0.53 4.84 -3.87
N ALA A 79 -1.66 5.41 -3.45
CA ALA A 79 -1.84 6.85 -3.31
C ALA A 79 -1.27 7.44 -2.00
N GLY A 80 -0.58 6.63 -1.18
CA GLY A 80 0.23 7.07 -0.05
C GLY A 80 -0.42 6.93 1.33
N PHE A 81 -1.56 6.26 1.49
CA PHE A 81 -2.31 6.22 2.75
C PHE A 81 -1.46 5.71 3.93
N ASP A 82 -0.88 4.51 3.83
CA ASP A 82 -0.05 3.93 4.89
C ASP A 82 1.26 4.70 5.08
N ALA A 83 1.85 5.22 3.98
CA ALA A 83 3.03 6.06 4.04
C ALA A 83 2.79 7.36 4.82
N PHE A 84 1.64 8.02 4.65
CA PHE A 84 1.31 9.22 5.41
C PHE A 84 1.07 8.95 6.89
N LEU A 85 0.35 7.88 7.22
CA LEU A 85 0.18 7.45 8.62
C LEU A 85 1.53 7.14 9.26
N SER A 86 2.43 6.48 8.51
CA SER A 86 3.80 6.20 8.95
C SER A 86 4.59 7.49 9.20
N ALA A 87 4.51 8.47 8.28
CA ALA A 87 5.20 9.75 8.39
C ALA A 87 4.79 10.54 9.66
N MET A 88 3.51 10.46 10.02
CA MET A 88 3.03 11.06 11.28
C MET A 88 3.57 10.32 12.50
N LYS A 89 3.61 8.97 12.47
CA LYS A 89 4.09 8.15 13.59
C LYS A 89 5.58 8.29 13.83
N VAL A 90 6.40 8.34 12.77
CA VAL A 90 7.86 8.51 12.92
C VAL A 90 8.26 9.96 13.19
N GLY A 91 7.36 10.91 13.03
CA GLY A 91 7.56 12.31 13.34
C GLY A 91 8.57 13.00 12.41
N LYS A 92 8.88 14.27 12.72
CA LYS A 92 9.72 15.13 11.87
C LYS A 92 11.18 14.69 11.73
N ASN A 93 11.66 13.84 12.63
CA ASN A 93 13.02 13.31 12.62
C ASN A 93 13.09 11.96 11.88
N GLY A 94 11.95 11.34 11.59
CA GLY A 94 11.84 10.12 10.79
C GLY A 94 11.55 10.43 9.32
N TYR A 95 11.63 9.42 8.49
CA TYR A 95 11.44 9.55 7.05
C TYR A 95 10.70 8.35 6.47
N VAL A 96 9.88 8.59 5.45
CA VAL A 96 9.13 7.52 4.78
C VAL A 96 9.41 7.52 3.29
N ILE A 97 9.64 6.33 2.73
CA ILE A 97 9.81 6.11 1.30
C ILE A 97 8.68 5.20 0.84
N GLY A 98 7.78 5.70 0.00
CA GLY A 98 6.76 4.90 -0.66
C GLY A 98 7.22 4.45 -2.04
N ILE A 99 7.06 3.16 -2.36
CA ILE A 99 7.40 2.61 -3.68
C ILE A 99 6.13 2.04 -4.30
N ASP A 100 5.87 2.40 -5.56
CA ASP A 100 4.80 1.81 -6.35
C ASP A 100 5.24 1.63 -7.80
N MET A 101 4.80 0.54 -8.43
CA MET A 101 5.11 0.22 -9.82
C MET A 101 4.25 0.97 -10.83
N THR A 102 3.20 1.68 -10.37
CA THR A 102 2.25 2.41 -11.20
C THR A 102 2.58 3.90 -11.18
N PRO A 103 3.07 4.51 -12.29
CA PRO A 103 3.45 5.92 -12.31
C PRO A 103 2.33 6.87 -11.89
N GLU A 104 1.08 6.53 -12.21
CA GLU A 104 -0.10 7.32 -11.85
C GLU A 104 -0.35 7.31 -10.34
N MET A 105 -0.10 6.17 -9.66
CA MET A 105 -0.17 6.08 -8.20
C MET A 105 0.92 6.94 -7.56
N VAL A 106 2.16 6.83 -8.02
CA VAL A 106 3.28 7.66 -7.54
C VAL A 106 2.97 9.15 -7.70
N LYS A 107 2.42 9.54 -8.87
CA LYS A 107 2.01 10.93 -9.09
C LYS A 107 0.94 11.35 -8.09
N LYS A 108 -0.12 10.56 -7.93
CA LYS A 108 -1.21 10.84 -7.00
C LYS A 108 -0.71 10.95 -5.56
N ALA A 109 0.19 10.05 -5.14
CA ALA A 109 0.80 10.10 -3.81
C ALA A 109 1.61 11.39 -3.58
N LYS A 110 2.38 11.83 -4.57
CA LYS A 110 3.12 13.12 -4.52
C LYS A 110 2.17 14.31 -4.41
N ASP A 111 1.12 14.34 -5.23
CA ASP A 111 0.11 15.42 -5.20
C ASP A 111 -0.59 15.45 -3.82
N ASN A 112 -0.92 14.29 -3.26
CA ASN A 112 -1.48 14.17 -1.91
C ASN A 112 -0.52 14.67 -0.83
N ALA A 113 0.78 14.32 -0.89
CA ALA A 113 1.78 14.79 0.06
C ALA A 113 1.85 16.32 0.12
N ILE A 114 1.84 16.97 -1.06
CA ILE A 114 1.83 18.42 -1.19
C ILE A 114 0.55 19.00 -0.57
N SER A 115 -0.61 18.44 -0.90
CA SER A 115 -1.91 18.90 -0.41
C SER A 115 -2.05 18.79 1.11
N LEU A 116 -1.47 17.73 1.70
CA LEU A 116 -1.47 17.47 3.14
C LEU A 116 -0.35 18.19 3.89
N GLY A 117 0.62 18.80 3.18
CA GLY A 117 1.76 19.46 3.78
C GLY A 117 2.74 18.53 4.48
N ILE A 118 2.76 17.23 4.12
CA ILE A 118 3.65 16.23 4.72
C ILE A 118 5.01 16.30 4.00
N GLN A 119 6.06 16.60 4.74
CA GLN A 119 7.41 16.90 4.18
C GLN A 119 8.41 15.76 4.38
N ASN A 120 8.15 14.85 5.31
CA ASN A 120 9.04 13.74 5.64
C ASN A 120 8.64 12.43 4.91
N VAL A 121 8.13 12.56 3.68
CA VAL A 121 7.78 11.44 2.82
C VAL A 121 8.22 11.71 1.39
N GLU A 122 8.69 10.67 0.72
CA GLU A 122 8.90 10.70 -0.74
C GLU A 122 8.30 9.47 -1.41
N PHE A 123 7.96 9.59 -2.69
CA PHE A 123 7.42 8.49 -3.47
C PHE A 123 8.29 8.23 -4.69
N ARG A 124 8.69 6.97 -4.87
CA ARG A 124 9.54 6.50 -5.95
C ARG A 124 8.77 5.51 -6.84
N HIS A 125 8.90 5.68 -8.15
CA HIS A 125 8.47 4.65 -9.07
C HIS A 125 9.48 3.50 -9.06
N GLY A 126 9.00 2.28 -8.84
CA GLY A 126 9.88 1.10 -8.77
C GLY A 126 9.11 -0.20 -8.59
N ASP A 127 9.83 -1.29 -8.79
CA ASP A 127 9.34 -2.65 -8.59
C ASP A 127 9.80 -3.16 -7.22
N ILE A 128 8.93 -3.90 -6.52
CA ILE A 128 9.25 -4.50 -5.22
C ILE A 128 10.28 -5.63 -5.33
N GLU A 129 10.50 -6.18 -6.55
CA GLU A 129 11.56 -7.14 -6.83
C GLU A 129 12.94 -6.48 -7.07
N HIS A 130 12.99 -5.13 -7.23
CA HIS A 130 14.20 -4.33 -7.43
C HIS A 130 14.02 -2.97 -6.76
N LEU A 131 14.18 -2.92 -5.45
CA LEU A 131 13.87 -1.74 -4.65
C LEU A 131 14.83 -0.59 -4.95
N PRO A 132 14.32 0.61 -5.35
CA PRO A 132 15.13 1.81 -5.53
C PRO A 132 15.50 2.44 -4.16
N ALA A 133 16.20 1.68 -3.33
CA ALA A 133 16.68 2.05 -2.01
C ALA A 133 18.05 1.46 -1.78
N ASP A 134 18.91 2.14 -1.02
CA ASP A 134 20.26 1.71 -0.71
C ASP A 134 20.27 0.52 0.27
N ASP A 135 21.36 -0.23 0.29
CA ASP A 135 21.59 -1.30 1.26
C ASP A 135 21.60 -0.72 2.69
N ASP A 136 21.11 -1.50 3.67
CA ASP A 136 21.13 -1.13 5.09
C ASP A 136 20.59 0.30 5.39
N SER A 137 19.57 0.77 4.64
CA SER A 137 19.12 2.16 4.68
C SER A 137 17.82 2.39 5.48
N VAL A 138 16.98 1.35 5.67
CA VAL A 138 15.66 1.49 6.31
C VAL A 138 15.56 0.70 7.61
N ASP A 139 14.83 1.24 8.57
CA ASP A 139 14.62 0.61 9.87
C ASP A 139 13.42 -0.35 9.85
N VAL A 140 12.40 0.01 9.07
CA VAL A 140 11.14 -0.75 8.98
C VAL A 140 10.67 -0.82 7.54
N ILE A 141 10.20 -2.00 7.14
CA ILE A 141 9.43 -2.15 5.91
C ILE A 141 7.99 -2.48 6.29
N ILE A 142 7.05 -1.79 5.67
CA ILE A 142 5.62 -2.13 5.71
C ILE A 142 5.14 -2.57 4.33
N SER A 143 4.12 -3.44 4.30
CA SER A 143 3.50 -3.89 3.06
C SER A 143 2.04 -4.24 3.29
N ASN A 144 1.16 -3.76 2.41
CA ASN A 144 -0.27 -3.99 2.47
C ASN A 144 -0.81 -4.51 1.13
N CYS A 145 -1.09 -5.83 1.05
CA CYS A 145 -1.68 -6.50 -0.11
C CYS A 145 -0.92 -6.35 -1.44
N VAL A 146 0.41 -6.29 -1.42
CA VAL A 146 1.20 -6.15 -2.66
C VAL A 146 2.11 -7.33 -2.94
N ILE A 147 2.65 -7.99 -1.91
CA ILE A 147 3.62 -9.08 -2.09
C ILE A 147 2.98 -10.29 -2.79
N ASN A 148 1.67 -10.54 -2.56
CA ASN A 148 0.93 -11.59 -3.23
C ASN A 148 0.89 -11.42 -4.75
N LEU A 149 0.99 -10.19 -5.26
CA LEU A 149 0.95 -9.85 -6.69
C LEU A 149 2.30 -10.11 -7.40
N SER A 150 3.41 -10.18 -6.64
CA SER A 150 4.73 -10.47 -7.21
C SER A 150 4.81 -11.92 -7.72
N PRO A 151 5.28 -12.15 -8.94
CA PRO A 151 5.57 -13.49 -9.45
C PRO A 151 6.77 -14.13 -8.75
N ASN A 152 7.71 -13.34 -8.21
CA ASN A 152 8.91 -13.84 -7.54
C ASN A 152 9.06 -13.30 -6.10
N LYS A 153 8.27 -13.86 -5.20
CA LYS A 153 8.27 -13.46 -3.78
C LYS A 153 9.63 -13.63 -3.10
N GLN A 154 10.43 -14.61 -3.55
CA GLN A 154 11.77 -14.81 -3.01
C GLN A 154 12.67 -13.60 -3.26
N THR A 155 12.63 -13.04 -4.47
CA THR A 155 13.39 -11.82 -4.81
C THR A 155 12.90 -10.63 -3.97
N VAL A 156 11.58 -10.49 -3.75
CA VAL A 156 11.03 -9.43 -2.89
C VAL A 156 11.63 -9.51 -1.47
N PHE A 157 11.67 -10.71 -0.87
CA PHE A 157 12.26 -10.87 0.45
C PHE A 157 13.79 -10.69 0.48
N GLN A 158 14.49 -11.02 -0.60
CA GLN A 158 15.92 -10.75 -0.72
C GLN A 158 16.21 -9.25 -0.80
N GLU A 159 15.44 -8.51 -1.58
CA GLU A 159 15.52 -7.05 -1.66
C GLU A 159 15.13 -6.38 -0.33
N ALA A 160 14.06 -6.85 0.32
CA ALA A 160 13.68 -6.38 1.65
C ALA A 160 14.82 -6.59 2.65
N PHE A 161 15.48 -7.75 2.63
CA PHE A 161 16.63 -8.02 3.49
C PHE A 161 17.83 -7.12 3.16
N ARG A 162 18.10 -6.84 1.87
CA ARG A 162 19.21 -5.98 1.43
C ARG A 162 19.07 -4.55 1.96
N VAL A 163 17.86 -3.99 1.88
CA VAL A 163 17.65 -2.58 2.26
C VAL A 163 17.43 -2.37 3.75
N LEU A 164 17.05 -3.43 4.51
CA LEU A 164 16.86 -3.35 5.95
C LEU A 164 18.19 -3.21 6.68
N LYS A 165 18.28 -2.25 7.58
CA LYS A 165 19.37 -2.15 8.56
C LYS A 165 19.42 -3.40 9.45
N ARG A 166 20.57 -3.67 10.05
CA ARG A 166 20.71 -4.71 11.08
C ARG A 166 19.76 -4.42 12.24
N GLY A 167 18.92 -5.39 12.58
CA GLY A 167 17.87 -5.23 13.59
C GLY A 167 16.61 -4.54 13.09
N GLY A 168 16.54 -4.19 11.81
CA GLY A 168 15.32 -3.72 11.15
C GLY A 168 14.25 -4.79 11.12
N ARG A 169 13.01 -4.39 10.85
CA ARG A 169 11.84 -5.29 10.87
C ARG A 169 10.94 -5.11 9.68
N LEU A 170 10.18 -6.16 9.36
CA LEU A 170 9.23 -6.22 8.26
C LEU A 170 7.83 -6.49 8.83
N ALA A 171 6.86 -5.64 8.52
CA ALA A 171 5.46 -5.77 8.89
C ALA A 171 4.58 -5.89 7.64
N ILE A 172 4.00 -7.08 7.46
CA ILE A 172 3.23 -7.42 6.26
C ILE A 172 1.79 -7.73 6.65
N SER A 173 0.85 -7.13 5.93
CA SER A 173 -0.54 -7.56 5.87
C SER A 173 -0.86 -7.99 4.44
N ASP A 174 -1.21 -9.25 4.23
CA ASP A 174 -1.45 -9.79 2.90
C ASP A 174 -2.44 -10.95 2.90
N ILE A 175 -3.02 -11.25 1.74
CA ILE A 175 -3.96 -12.35 1.56
C ILE A 175 -3.19 -13.65 1.35
N LEU A 176 -3.49 -14.64 2.16
CA LEU A 176 -2.88 -15.97 2.04
C LEU A 176 -3.83 -16.94 1.35
N LYS A 177 -3.32 -17.64 0.36
CA LYS A 177 -4.02 -18.75 -0.29
C LYS A 177 -4.17 -19.93 0.68
N LYS A 178 -5.40 -20.35 0.93
CA LYS A 178 -5.71 -21.58 1.69
C LYS A 178 -6.22 -22.66 0.76
N GLY A 179 -5.35 -23.52 0.25
CA GLY A 179 -5.69 -24.61 -0.64
C GLY A 179 -5.51 -24.26 -2.13
N GLU A 180 -5.86 -25.19 -3.04
CA GLU A 180 -5.76 -24.99 -4.47
C GLU A 180 -6.98 -24.27 -5.05
N PHE A 181 -6.76 -23.30 -5.93
CA PHE A 181 -7.85 -22.67 -6.69
C PHE A 181 -8.42 -23.65 -7.72
N SER A 182 -9.73 -23.60 -7.94
CA SER A 182 -10.35 -24.29 -9.05
C SER A 182 -9.82 -23.77 -10.39
N ASP A 183 -9.86 -24.60 -11.43
CA ASP A 183 -9.35 -24.20 -12.74
C ASP A 183 -10.13 -23.00 -13.33
N SER A 184 -11.41 -22.87 -12.98
CA SER A 184 -12.22 -21.71 -13.37
C SER A 184 -11.72 -20.39 -12.76
N ILE A 185 -11.21 -20.41 -11.53
CA ILE A 185 -10.62 -19.24 -10.89
C ILE A 185 -9.24 -18.92 -11.48
N LYS A 186 -8.42 -19.95 -11.74
CA LYS A 186 -7.08 -19.77 -12.33
C LYS A 186 -7.11 -19.14 -13.73
N GLN A 187 -8.22 -19.32 -14.46
CA GLN A 187 -8.41 -18.76 -15.81
C GLN A 187 -9.09 -17.39 -15.82
N ASN A 188 -9.51 -16.88 -14.68
CA ASN A 188 -10.23 -15.62 -14.57
C ASN A 188 -9.26 -14.48 -14.23
N GLU A 189 -8.95 -13.62 -15.21
CA GLU A 189 -8.09 -12.46 -15.02
C GLU A 189 -8.61 -11.50 -13.92
N ALA A 190 -9.91 -11.39 -13.73
CA ALA A 190 -10.52 -10.56 -12.70
C ALA A 190 -10.22 -11.08 -11.28
N ALA A 191 -9.96 -12.37 -11.11
CA ALA A 191 -9.60 -12.96 -9.83
C ALA A 191 -8.19 -12.55 -9.34
N TYR A 192 -7.36 -11.94 -10.22
CA TYR A 192 -6.04 -11.42 -9.86
C TYR A 192 -6.05 -9.95 -9.44
N SER A 193 -7.14 -9.25 -9.65
CA SER A 193 -7.24 -7.81 -9.35
C SER A 193 -8.08 -7.48 -8.11
N GLY A 194 -8.55 -8.48 -7.38
CA GLY A 194 -9.32 -8.31 -6.15
C GLY A 194 -10.82 -8.36 -6.35
#